data_0397787ba0f02a717191ee4500e81072
#
_entry.id   0397787ba0f02a717191ee4500e81072
#
_cell.length_a   1.000
_cell.length_b   1.000
_cell.length_c   1.000
_cell.angle_alpha   90.00
_cell.angle_beta   90.00
_cell.angle_gamma   90.00
#
_symmetry.space_group_name_H-M   'P 1'
#
loop_
_entity.id
_entity.type
_entity.pdbx_description
1 polymer ?
#
loop_
_entity_poly.entity_id
_entity_poly.type
_entity_poly.pdbx_seq_one_letter_code
_entity_poly.pdbx_strand_id
1 'polypeptide(L)'
;FAGTYFWFPKMTGRLLDERLGKLHFWLTFIGFHTTFLIQHWLGDIGMPRRYADYLPTDGFQPYNVISTVGAFILGVSMIPFVWNVFKSWRYGEVVTVDDPWGYGNSLEWATSCPPPRHNFTELPRIRSERPAFELHYPHMVERMRAEAHVGRSHAPSDGDVTRADDVNVRS
;
A
#
# COMPACT_ATOMS: atom_id res chain seq x y z
N PHE A 1 6.59 5.78 -4.36
CA PHE A 1 7.67 5.10 -3.61
C PHE A 1 7.19 3.80 -2.97
N ALA A 2 6.04 3.76 -2.28
CA ALA A 2 5.51 2.54 -1.68
C ALA A 2 5.39 1.40 -2.70
N GLY A 3 4.83 1.67 -3.88
CA GLY A 3 4.76 0.71 -4.97
C GLY A 3 6.14 0.20 -5.42
N THR A 4 7.15 1.09 -5.51
CA THR A 4 8.50 0.69 -5.87
C THR A 4 9.07 -0.30 -4.85
N TYR A 5 8.97 -0.01 -3.55
CA TYR A 5 9.42 -0.93 -2.49
C TYR A 5 8.68 -2.26 -2.52
N PHE A 6 7.36 -2.21 -2.72
CA PHE A 6 6.49 -3.40 -2.68
C PHE A 6 6.72 -4.33 -3.87
N TRP A 7 6.83 -3.80 -5.08
CA TRP A 7 7.00 -4.61 -6.30
C TRP A 7 8.46 -4.78 -6.75
N PHE A 8 9.43 -4.18 -6.06
CA PHE A 8 10.84 -4.33 -6.43
C PHE A 8 11.28 -5.80 -6.52
N PRO A 9 10.87 -6.72 -5.61
CA PRO A 9 11.17 -8.14 -5.72
C PRO A 9 10.62 -8.76 -7.00
N LYS A 10 9.41 -8.40 -7.40
CA LYS A 10 8.82 -8.87 -8.66
C LYS A 10 9.56 -8.35 -9.89
N MET A 11 10.01 -7.12 -9.84
CA MET A 11 10.70 -6.50 -10.99
C MET A 11 12.14 -7.02 -11.16
N THR A 12 12.84 -7.28 -10.07
CA THR A 12 14.29 -7.52 -10.07
C THR A 12 14.71 -8.88 -9.50
N GLY A 13 13.83 -9.57 -8.77
CA GLY A 13 14.15 -10.78 -8.04
C GLY A 13 14.97 -10.52 -6.77
N ARG A 14 15.04 -9.27 -6.29
CA ARG A 14 15.85 -8.89 -5.12
C ARG A 14 15.07 -7.98 -4.18
N LEU A 15 15.40 -8.03 -2.90
CA LEU A 15 14.88 -7.11 -1.88
C LEU A 15 15.69 -5.82 -1.83
N LEU A 16 15.01 -4.71 -1.56
CA LEU A 16 15.63 -3.45 -1.20
C LEU A 16 16.18 -3.50 0.24
N ASP A 17 17.28 -2.77 0.51
CA ASP A 17 17.85 -2.67 1.85
C ASP A 17 16.88 -1.93 2.78
N GLU A 18 16.48 -2.61 3.85
CA GLU A 18 15.49 -2.15 4.82
C GLU A 18 15.97 -0.91 5.60
N ARG A 19 17.26 -0.82 5.91
CA ARG A 19 17.81 0.33 6.66
C ARG A 19 17.79 1.60 5.83
N LEU A 20 18.21 1.49 4.58
CA LEU A 20 18.14 2.61 3.62
C LEU A 20 16.68 2.98 3.31
N GLY A 21 15.80 1.98 3.25
CA GLY A 21 14.36 2.21 3.09
C GLY A 21 13.76 3.01 4.24
N LYS A 22 14.06 2.65 5.48
CA LYS A 22 13.63 3.42 6.67
C LYS A 22 14.19 4.82 6.70
N LEU A 23 15.47 4.99 6.36
CA LEU A 23 16.09 6.32 6.27
C LEU A 23 15.37 7.19 5.23
N HIS A 24 15.15 6.66 4.02
CA HIS A 24 14.39 7.35 2.98
C HIS A 24 12.98 7.71 3.44
N PHE A 25 12.27 6.77 4.06
CA PHE A 25 10.92 7.00 4.58
C PHE A 25 10.87 8.18 5.55
N TRP A 26 11.74 8.17 6.58
CA TRP A 26 11.72 9.21 7.61
C TRP A 26 12.13 10.58 7.07
N LEU A 27 13.15 10.65 6.21
CA LEU A 27 13.53 11.91 5.57
C LEU A 27 12.40 12.45 4.68
N THR A 28 11.78 11.58 3.89
CA THR A 28 10.64 11.96 3.04
C THR A 28 9.45 12.40 3.87
N PHE A 29 9.09 11.66 4.92
CA PHE A 29 7.98 11.98 5.81
C PHE A 29 8.17 13.33 6.49
N ILE A 30 9.34 13.54 7.12
CA ILE A 30 9.66 14.80 7.79
C ILE A 30 9.70 15.96 6.78
N GLY A 31 10.43 15.78 5.66
CA GLY A 31 10.57 16.80 4.64
C GLY A 31 9.23 17.20 4.02
N PHE A 32 8.38 16.22 3.73
CA PHE A 32 7.04 16.45 3.18
C PHE A 32 6.17 17.26 4.14
N HIS A 33 6.07 16.84 5.40
CA HIS A 33 5.24 17.54 6.38
C HIS A 33 5.79 18.93 6.69
N THR A 34 7.10 19.07 6.83
CA THR A 34 7.73 20.39 7.06
C THR A 34 7.52 21.34 5.88
N THR A 35 7.50 20.80 4.65
CA THR A 35 7.23 21.63 3.47
C THR A 35 5.75 22.02 3.38
N PHE A 36 4.86 21.03 3.34
CA PHE A 36 3.47 21.24 2.93
C PHE A 36 2.54 21.60 4.10
N LEU A 37 2.76 21.07 5.30
CA LEU A 37 1.93 21.40 6.46
C LEU A 37 2.08 22.88 6.83
N ILE A 38 3.30 23.40 6.79
CA ILE A 38 3.57 24.83 7.03
C ILE A 38 2.87 25.74 6.00
N GLN A 39 2.72 25.28 4.76
CA GLN A 39 1.99 26.03 3.73
C GLN A 39 0.48 26.17 4.03
N HIS A 40 -0.11 25.23 4.79
CA HIS A 40 -1.49 25.36 5.25
C HIS A 40 -1.63 26.52 6.26
N TRP A 41 -0.71 26.60 7.25
CA TRP A 41 -0.69 27.74 8.17
C TRP A 41 -0.43 29.06 7.46
N LEU A 42 0.48 29.05 6.49
CA LEU A 42 0.77 30.22 5.68
C LEU A 42 -0.47 30.74 4.95
N GLY A 43 -1.28 29.83 4.43
CA GLY A 43 -2.58 30.15 3.79
C GLY A 43 -3.61 30.67 4.79
N ASP A 44 -3.65 30.09 5.99
CA ASP A 44 -4.59 30.49 7.06
C ASP A 44 -4.31 31.90 7.57
N ILE A 45 -3.04 32.30 7.70
CA ILE A 45 -2.64 33.68 8.07
C ILE A 45 -2.74 34.67 6.90
N GLY A 46 -3.23 34.25 5.74
CA GLY A 46 -3.62 35.13 4.63
C GLY A 46 -2.61 35.29 3.51
N MET A 47 -1.58 34.46 3.40
CA MET A 47 -0.68 34.49 2.25
C MET A 47 -1.39 33.99 0.98
N PRO A 48 -1.55 34.84 -0.08
CA PRO A 48 -2.18 34.42 -1.33
C PRO A 48 -1.36 33.38 -2.08
N ARG A 49 -2.04 32.62 -2.94
CA ARG A 49 -1.38 31.67 -3.84
C ARG A 49 -0.56 32.39 -4.91
N ARG A 50 0.54 31.77 -5.33
CA ARG A 50 1.37 32.24 -6.48
C ARG A 50 1.96 33.63 -6.26
N TYR A 51 2.23 33.99 -5.05
CA TYR A 51 2.92 35.22 -4.72
C TYR A 51 4.39 35.09 -5.04
N ALA A 52 4.93 36.03 -5.80
CA ALA A 52 6.36 36.05 -6.16
C ALA A 52 7.20 36.70 -5.07
N ASP A 53 6.60 37.64 -4.31
CA ASP A 53 7.28 38.38 -3.24
C ASP A 53 6.26 38.82 -2.18
N TYR A 54 6.72 39.18 -0.99
CA TYR A 54 5.92 39.67 0.13
C TYR A 54 6.72 40.66 0.98
N LEU A 55 6.01 41.56 1.69
CA LEU A 55 6.67 42.55 2.53
C LEU A 55 7.22 41.92 3.81
N PRO A 56 8.35 42.41 4.34
CA PRO A 56 8.89 41.94 5.62
C PRO A 56 7.91 42.11 6.81
N THR A 57 6.96 43.03 6.68
CA THR A 57 5.92 43.31 7.69
C THR A 57 4.79 42.29 7.68
N ASP A 58 4.65 41.46 6.62
CA ASP A 58 3.56 40.51 6.49
C ASP A 58 3.74 39.28 7.41
N GLY A 59 4.94 39.06 7.96
CA GLY A 59 5.24 37.98 8.89
C GLY A 59 5.34 36.58 8.24
N PHE A 60 5.35 36.47 6.92
CA PHE A 60 5.39 35.19 6.20
C PHE A 60 6.77 34.54 6.14
N GLN A 61 7.83 35.35 6.36
CA GLN A 61 9.23 34.93 6.21
C GLN A 61 9.58 33.65 7.01
N PRO A 62 9.31 33.53 8.32
CA PRO A 62 9.73 32.34 9.08
C PRO A 62 9.07 31.05 8.57
N TYR A 63 7.82 31.10 8.15
CA TYR A 63 7.11 29.95 7.62
C TYR A 63 7.68 29.52 6.25
N ASN A 64 7.99 30.47 5.38
CA ASN A 64 8.63 30.18 4.10
C ASN A 64 10.04 29.60 4.27
N VAL A 65 10.80 30.06 5.25
CA VAL A 65 12.12 29.48 5.58
C VAL A 65 11.97 28.03 6.04
N ILE A 66 11.03 27.75 6.95
CA ILE A 66 10.77 26.39 7.44
C ILE A 66 10.36 25.48 6.27
N SER A 67 9.43 25.95 5.42
CA SER A 67 9.02 25.22 4.22
C SER A 67 10.18 24.93 3.27
N THR A 68 11.07 25.89 3.08
CA THR A 68 12.28 25.72 2.24
C THR A 68 13.23 24.68 2.83
N VAL A 69 13.47 24.71 4.14
CA VAL A 69 14.26 23.67 4.83
C VAL A 69 13.63 22.29 4.62
N GLY A 70 12.30 22.19 4.76
CA GLY A 70 11.58 20.95 4.46
C GLY A 70 11.78 20.46 3.02
N ALA A 71 11.75 21.37 2.05
CA ALA A 71 11.98 21.05 0.65
C ALA A 71 13.42 20.52 0.39
N PHE A 72 14.43 21.08 1.07
CA PHE A 72 15.79 20.55 1.02
C PHE A 72 15.89 19.14 1.62
N ILE A 73 15.26 18.91 2.78
CA ILE A 73 15.21 17.57 3.39
C ILE A 73 14.55 16.58 2.44
N LEU A 74 13.45 16.96 1.81
CA LEU A 74 12.75 16.15 0.82
C LEU A 74 13.64 15.83 -0.40
N GLY A 75 14.39 16.81 -0.90
CA GLY A 75 15.38 16.60 -1.96
C GLY A 75 16.50 15.63 -1.54
N VAL A 76 17.06 15.81 -0.36
CA VAL A 76 18.11 14.93 0.20
C VAL A 76 17.60 13.51 0.41
N SER A 77 16.31 13.31 0.71
CA SER A 77 15.70 11.99 0.89
C SER A 77 15.81 11.10 -0.35
N MET A 78 15.94 11.70 -1.54
CA MET A 78 16.14 10.95 -2.79
C MET A 78 17.49 10.23 -2.85
N ILE A 79 18.51 10.71 -2.17
CA ILE A 79 19.86 10.13 -2.20
C ILE A 79 19.85 8.69 -1.66
N PRO A 80 19.38 8.41 -0.42
CA PRO A 80 19.31 7.03 0.07
C PRO A 80 18.38 6.14 -0.76
N PHE A 81 17.33 6.67 -1.38
CA PHE A 81 16.46 5.90 -2.27
C PHE A 81 17.20 5.45 -3.53
N VAL A 82 17.80 6.37 -4.25
CA VAL A 82 18.53 6.08 -5.49
C VAL A 82 19.70 5.12 -5.21
N TRP A 83 20.45 5.39 -4.13
CA TRP A 83 21.52 4.50 -3.71
C TRP A 83 21.02 3.10 -3.36
N ASN A 84 19.88 2.99 -2.65
CA ASN A 84 19.28 1.72 -2.31
C ASN A 84 18.90 0.92 -3.56
N VAL A 85 18.29 1.56 -4.55
CA VAL A 85 17.92 0.91 -5.81
C VAL A 85 19.14 0.32 -6.51
N PHE A 86 20.21 1.11 -6.71
CA PHE A 86 21.43 0.64 -7.38
C PHE A 86 22.18 -0.44 -6.58
N LYS A 87 22.34 -0.23 -5.26
CA LYS A 87 22.97 -1.19 -4.36
C LYS A 87 22.21 -2.52 -4.36
N SER A 88 20.89 -2.47 -4.18
CA SER A 88 20.08 -3.68 -4.04
C SER A 88 19.88 -4.41 -5.37
N TRP A 89 19.82 -3.68 -6.48
CA TRP A 89 19.80 -4.30 -7.79
C TRP A 89 21.06 -5.13 -8.05
N ARG A 90 22.21 -4.68 -7.56
CA ARG A 90 23.50 -5.37 -7.75
C ARG A 90 23.80 -6.41 -6.67
N TYR A 91 23.50 -6.09 -5.41
CA TYR A 91 23.94 -6.83 -4.23
C TYR A 91 22.81 -7.17 -3.25
N GLY A 92 21.54 -6.86 -3.56
CA GLY A 92 20.41 -7.15 -2.71
C GLY A 92 20.19 -8.64 -2.51
N GLU A 93 19.51 -9.00 -1.43
CA GLU A 93 19.10 -10.37 -1.14
C GLU A 93 18.21 -10.92 -2.27
N VAL A 94 18.55 -12.12 -2.75
CA VAL A 94 17.81 -12.77 -3.83
C VAL A 94 16.53 -13.39 -3.27
N VAL A 95 15.42 -13.09 -3.90
CA VAL A 95 14.11 -13.66 -3.55
C VAL A 95 13.96 -15.01 -4.23
N THR A 96 13.70 -16.04 -3.44
CA THR A 96 13.54 -17.43 -3.89
C THR A 96 12.10 -17.93 -3.78
N VAL A 97 11.19 -17.09 -3.28
CA VAL A 97 9.76 -17.41 -3.09
C VAL A 97 8.88 -16.52 -3.97
N ASP A 98 7.69 -16.98 -4.26
CA ASP A 98 6.75 -16.26 -5.11
C ASP A 98 6.20 -14.99 -4.43
N ASP A 99 5.93 -15.09 -3.13
CA ASP A 99 5.45 -13.98 -2.28
C ASP A 99 6.42 -13.74 -1.12
N PRO A 100 7.38 -12.80 -1.27
CA PRO A 100 8.34 -12.48 -0.21
C PRO A 100 7.72 -11.78 1.00
N TRP A 101 6.51 -11.24 0.85
CA TRP A 101 5.81 -10.51 1.91
C TRP A 101 4.87 -11.41 2.73
N GLY A 102 4.43 -12.54 2.17
CA GLY A 102 3.51 -13.47 2.81
C GLY A 102 2.06 -12.96 2.92
N TYR A 103 1.71 -11.90 2.21
CA TYR A 103 0.39 -11.27 2.24
C TYR A 103 -0.28 -11.20 0.85
N GLY A 104 0.33 -11.79 -0.16
CA GLY A 104 -0.15 -11.76 -1.53
C GLY A 104 -1.47 -12.48 -1.70
N ASN A 105 -2.49 -11.77 -2.20
CA ASN A 105 -3.80 -12.33 -2.49
C ASN A 105 -4.03 -12.48 -3.99
N SER A 106 -3.50 -11.56 -4.77
CA SER A 106 -3.70 -11.46 -6.22
C SER A 106 -2.72 -12.32 -7.00
N LEU A 107 -3.04 -12.53 -8.27
CA LEU A 107 -2.38 -13.52 -9.14
C LEU A 107 -0.90 -13.25 -9.37
N GLU A 108 -0.45 -11.98 -9.30
CA GLU A 108 0.97 -11.63 -9.43
C GLU A 108 1.86 -12.25 -8.33
N TRP A 109 1.29 -12.64 -7.19
CA TRP A 109 2.00 -13.31 -6.10
C TRP A 109 1.97 -14.85 -6.21
N ALA A 110 1.37 -15.37 -7.27
CA ALA A 110 1.36 -16.80 -7.60
C ALA A 110 2.38 -17.17 -8.69
N THR A 111 3.36 -16.32 -8.93
CA THR A 111 4.46 -16.56 -9.88
C THR A 111 5.79 -16.14 -9.29
N SER A 112 6.88 -16.64 -9.86
CA SER A 112 8.24 -16.39 -9.38
C SER A 112 8.64 -14.90 -9.36
N CYS A 113 9.71 -14.60 -8.63
CA CYS A 113 10.33 -13.27 -8.56
C CYS A 113 11.75 -13.33 -9.17
N PRO A 114 12.01 -12.75 -10.38
CA PRO A 114 11.04 -12.12 -11.29
C PRO A 114 10.14 -13.14 -12.00
N PRO A 115 9.00 -12.69 -12.58
CA PRO A 115 8.13 -13.57 -13.32
C PRO A 115 8.79 -14.05 -14.62
N PRO A 116 8.46 -15.26 -15.14
CA PRO A 116 8.96 -15.76 -16.41
C PRO A 116 8.42 -14.93 -17.58
N ARG A 117 8.96 -15.15 -18.80
CA ARG A 117 8.65 -14.36 -20.00
C ARG A 117 7.15 -14.21 -20.30
N HIS A 118 6.34 -15.22 -19.96
CA HIS A 118 4.89 -15.24 -20.17
C HIS A 118 4.09 -15.11 -18.86
N ASN A 119 4.70 -14.56 -17.82
CA ASN A 119 4.20 -14.36 -16.46
C ASN A 119 4.02 -15.65 -15.64
N PHE A 120 3.70 -16.76 -16.26
CA PHE A 120 3.51 -18.08 -15.61
C PHE A 120 4.15 -19.18 -16.42
N THR A 121 4.79 -20.14 -15.74
CA THR A 121 5.20 -21.42 -16.33
C THR A 121 3.99 -22.35 -16.45
N GLU A 122 3.16 -22.38 -15.39
CA GLU A 122 1.88 -23.08 -15.35
C GLU A 122 0.84 -22.13 -14.76
N LEU A 123 -0.31 -22.00 -15.42
CA LEU A 123 -1.36 -21.11 -14.94
C LEU A 123 -2.04 -21.74 -13.72
N PRO A 124 -2.00 -21.10 -12.53
CA PRO A 124 -2.66 -21.63 -11.35
C PRO A 124 -4.19 -21.66 -11.54
N ARG A 125 -4.85 -22.60 -10.87
CA ARG A 125 -6.32 -22.66 -10.88
C ARG A 125 -6.90 -21.44 -10.18
N ILE A 126 -7.61 -20.61 -10.93
CA ILE A 126 -8.30 -19.43 -10.41
C ILE A 126 -9.73 -19.86 -10.04
N ARG A 127 -10.05 -19.86 -8.74
CA ARG A 127 -11.37 -20.24 -8.20
C ARG A 127 -12.04 -19.11 -7.40
N SER A 128 -11.29 -18.07 -7.07
CA SER A 128 -11.77 -16.92 -6.29
C SER A 128 -11.05 -15.63 -6.70
N GLU A 129 -11.42 -14.53 -6.06
CA GLU A 129 -10.76 -13.23 -6.20
C GLU A 129 -9.37 -13.19 -5.55
N ARG A 130 -8.99 -14.24 -4.79
CA ARG A 130 -7.73 -14.32 -4.05
C ARG A 130 -6.93 -15.58 -4.41
N PRO A 131 -6.53 -15.75 -5.66
CA PRO A 131 -5.95 -17.00 -6.13
C PRO A 131 -4.61 -17.34 -5.49
N ALA A 132 -3.75 -16.34 -5.19
CA ALA A 132 -2.49 -16.58 -4.51
C ALA A 132 -2.70 -16.98 -3.04
N PHE A 133 -3.68 -16.41 -2.35
CA PHE A 133 -4.03 -16.81 -0.99
C PHE A 133 -4.50 -18.27 -0.93
N GLU A 134 -5.34 -18.68 -1.86
CA GLU A 134 -5.80 -20.08 -1.94
C GLU A 134 -4.64 -21.05 -2.21
N LEU A 135 -3.67 -20.64 -3.01
CA LEU A 135 -2.50 -21.45 -3.33
C LEU A 135 -1.57 -21.60 -2.11
N HIS A 136 -1.31 -20.51 -1.38
CA HIS A 136 -0.36 -20.50 -0.28
C HIS A 136 -0.94 -21.02 1.04
N TYR A 137 -2.26 -20.89 1.23
CA TYR A 137 -2.94 -21.24 2.48
C TYR A 137 -4.17 -22.16 2.29
N PRO A 138 -4.02 -23.34 1.64
CA PRO A 138 -5.16 -24.22 1.30
C PRO A 138 -5.94 -24.65 2.55
N HIS A 139 -5.27 -24.92 3.66
CA HIS A 139 -5.88 -25.32 4.93
C HIS A 139 -6.79 -24.24 5.55
N MET A 140 -6.46 -22.96 5.37
CA MET A 140 -7.29 -21.85 5.84
C MET A 140 -8.56 -21.71 4.96
N VAL A 141 -8.41 -21.92 3.66
CA VAL A 141 -9.52 -21.88 2.71
C VAL A 141 -10.54 -22.99 3.00
N GLU A 142 -10.06 -24.19 3.31
CA GLU A 142 -10.92 -25.30 3.70
C GLU A 142 -11.70 -25.01 4.99
N ARG A 143 -11.06 -24.44 5.99
CA ARG A 143 -11.72 -23.98 7.23
C ARG A 143 -12.81 -22.95 6.95
N MET A 144 -12.50 -21.89 6.22
CA MET A 144 -13.47 -20.85 5.87
C MET A 144 -14.67 -21.41 5.08
N ARG A 145 -14.43 -22.38 4.18
CA ARG A 145 -15.51 -23.04 3.45
C ARG A 145 -16.39 -23.90 4.38
N ALA A 146 -15.79 -24.63 5.30
CA ALA A 146 -16.53 -25.42 6.28
C ALA A 146 -17.41 -24.53 7.18
N GLU A 147 -16.87 -23.44 7.67
CA GLU A 147 -17.61 -22.45 8.50
C GLU A 147 -18.76 -21.80 7.71
N ALA A 148 -18.53 -21.44 6.44
CA ALA A 148 -19.56 -20.88 5.57
C ALA A 148 -20.70 -21.89 5.26
N HIS A 149 -20.40 -23.17 5.18
CA HIS A 149 -21.42 -24.23 5.04
C HIS A 149 -22.27 -24.38 6.29
N VAL A 150 -21.64 -24.36 7.47
CA VAL A 150 -22.37 -24.42 8.76
C VAL A 150 -23.27 -23.21 8.94
N GLY A 151 -22.79 -22.00 8.62
CA GLY A 151 -23.57 -20.76 8.70
C GLY A 151 -24.81 -20.76 7.77
N ARG A 152 -24.68 -21.34 6.57
CA ARG A 152 -25.82 -21.46 5.62
C ARG A 152 -26.86 -22.50 6.06
N SER A 153 -26.45 -23.54 6.73
CA SER A 153 -27.40 -24.56 7.25
C SER A 153 -28.21 -24.07 8.46
N HIS A 154 -27.80 -22.99 9.09
CA HIS A 154 -28.51 -22.35 10.22
C HIS A 154 -29.24 -21.06 9.81
N ALA A 155 -29.15 -20.63 8.56
CA ALA A 155 -29.98 -19.52 8.09
C ALA A 155 -31.45 -19.94 7.98
N PRO A 156 -32.39 -19.17 8.54
CA PRO A 156 -33.81 -19.49 8.38
C PRO A 156 -34.18 -19.51 6.90
N SER A 157 -34.94 -20.52 6.50
CA SER A 157 -35.38 -20.65 5.11
C SER A 157 -36.27 -19.46 4.75
N ASP A 158 -36.11 -18.88 3.58
CA ASP A 158 -36.93 -17.76 3.05
C ASP A 158 -38.50 -18.04 3.11
N GLY A 159 -38.89 -19.26 3.37
CA GLY A 159 -40.29 -19.65 3.55
C GLY A 159 -40.90 -19.27 4.89
N ASP A 160 -40.12 -18.91 5.91
CA ASP A 160 -40.63 -18.58 7.25
C ASP A 160 -40.96 -17.09 7.42
N VAL A 161 -40.45 -16.22 6.53
CA VAL A 161 -40.70 -14.77 6.60
C VAL A 161 -42.08 -14.40 6.03
N THR A 162 -42.60 -15.18 5.09
CA THR A 162 -43.92 -14.91 4.47
C THR A 162 -45.12 -15.33 5.33
N ARG A 163 -44.92 -16.09 6.42
CA ARG A 163 -46.01 -16.57 7.27
C ARG A 163 -46.34 -15.65 8.45
N ALA A 164 -45.52 -14.66 8.74
CA ALA A 164 -45.74 -13.72 9.83
C ALA A 164 -46.65 -12.54 9.43
N ASP A 165 -46.75 -12.22 8.14
CA ASP A 165 -47.51 -11.06 7.67
C ASP A 165 -49.00 -11.39 7.43
N ASP A 166 -49.40 -12.66 7.38
CA ASP A 166 -50.80 -13.07 7.12
C ASP A 166 -51.69 -13.13 8.38
N VAL A 167 -51.14 -12.89 9.58
CA VAL A 167 -51.91 -13.01 10.82
C VAL A 167 -52.51 -11.68 11.31
N ASN A 168 -52.14 -10.54 10.70
CA ASN A 168 -52.50 -9.22 11.25
C ASN A 168 -53.50 -8.40 10.41
N VAL A 169 -54.31 -9.03 9.54
CA VAL A 169 -55.33 -8.33 8.72
C VAL A 169 -56.75 -8.92 8.95
N ARG A 170 -57.07 -9.41 10.17
CA ARG A 170 -58.46 -9.70 10.57
C ARG A 170 -58.66 -9.38 12.04
N SER A 171 -58.90 -8.12 12.34
CA SER A 171 -59.75 -7.66 13.46
C SER A 171 -60.15 -6.21 13.26
#